data_53c86c77d1da758f8f1f64488684481d
#
_entry.id   53c86c77d1da758f8f1f64488684481d
#
_cell.length_a   1.000
_cell.length_b   1.000
_cell.length_c   1.000
_cell.angle_alpha   90.00
_cell.angle_beta   90.00
_cell.angle_gamma   90.00
#
_symmetry.space_group_name_H-M   'P 1'
#
loop_
_entity.id
_entity.type
_entity.pdbx_description
1 polymer ?
#
loop_
_entity_poly.entity_id
_entity_poly.type
_entity_poly.pdbx_seq_one_letter_code
_entity_poly.pdbx_strand_id
1 'polypeptide(L)'
;DEVQTFKALITIHKVLQEGHPVTLREAMANRGWIDSLSRGMMGEGVRGYGPLIREYVHFLLAKLSFHKQHPEFNGTFEYEEYISLKAIHDPNEGYETITDLMTLQDKIDQFQKLIFSHFRHIGSNECRISALVPLVAESYGIYKFITSMLRAMHSCRSLSPCLHEGFLLTPFSDRR
;
A
#
# COMPACT_ATOMS: atom_id res chain seq x y z
N ASP A 1 21.79 18.48 3.43
CA ASP A 1 21.73 18.46 1.96
C ASP A 1 20.47 17.71 1.53
N GLU A 2 19.60 18.41 0.80
CA GLU A 2 18.31 17.88 0.34
C GLU A 2 18.48 16.62 -0.53
N VAL A 3 19.48 16.60 -1.41
CA VAL A 3 19.75 15.45 -2.29
C VAL A 3 20.11 14.20 -1.48
N GLN A 4 20.91 14.35 -0.44
CA GLN A 4 21.28 13.24 0.45
C GLN A 4 20.07 12.74 1.23
N THR A 5 19.24 13.65 1.75
CA THR A 5 17.99 13.28 2.44
C THR A 5 17.04 12.54 1.50
N PHE A 6 16.88 13.00 0.26
CA PHE A 6 16.03 12.33 -0.72
C PHE A 6 16.55 10.91 -1.05
N LYS A 7 17.86 10.73 -1.25
CA LYS A 7 18.47 9.42 -1.45
C LYS A 7 18.31 8.51 -0.23
N ALA A 8 18.45 9.06 0.98
CA ALA A 8 18.22 8.30 2.21
C ALA A 8 16.77 7.79 2.29
N LEU A 9 15.78 8.62 1.93
CA LEU A 9 14.37 8.19 1.87
C LEU A 9 14.14 7.05 0.88
N ILE A 10 14.80 7.08 -0.30
CA ILE A 10 14.74 5.98 -1.27
C ILE A 10 15.31 4.69 -0.65
N THR A 11 16.43 4.80 0.06
CA THR A 11 17.06 3.65 0.74
C THR A 11 16.15 3.11 1.84
N ILE A 12 15.59 3.97 2.69
CA ILE A 12 14.62 3.58 3.73
C ILE A 12 13.45 2.85 3.08
N HIS A 13 12.89 3.38 2.01
CA HIS A 13 11.77 2.78 1.30
C HIS A 13 12.10 1.35 0.83
N LYS A 14 13.24 1.14 0.18
CA LYS A 14 13.69 -0.20 -0.23
C LYS A 14 13.89 -1.15 0.95
N VAL A 15 14.46 -0.66 2.05
CA VAL A 15 14.62 -1.46 3.27
C VAL A 15 13.27 -1.85 3.88
N LEU A 16 12.27 -0.97 3.81
CA LEU A 16 10.91 -1.30 4.26
C LEU A 16 10.21 -2.31 3.33
N GLN A 17 10.53 -2.30 2.04
CA GLN A 17 9.97 -3.25 1.07
C GLN A 17 10.60 -4.63 1.18
N GLU A 18 11.92 -4.71 1.06
CA GLU A 18 12.66 -5.94 0.84
C GLU A 18 13.39 -6.44 2.09
N GLY A 19 13.41 -5.63 3.15
CA GLY A 19 14.09 -5.96 4.39
C GLY A 19 13.34 -6.97 5.25
N HIS A 20 14.00 -7.44 6.31
CA HIS A 20 13.37 -8.32 7.29
C HIS A 20 12.13 -7.64 7.90
N PRO A 21 11.05 -8.37 8.24
CA PRO A 21 9.81 -7.81 8.83
C PRO A 21 10.03 -6.92 10.06
N VAL A 22 11.15 -7.10 10.77
CA VAL A 22 11.53 -6.23 11.90
C VAL A 22 11.71 -4.78 11.47
N THR A 23 12.12 -4.52 10.23
CA THR A 23 12.35 -3.15 9.73
C THR A 23 11.08 -2.31 9.72
N LEU A 24 9.94 -2.90 9.38
CA LEU A 24 8.63 -2.23 9.46
C LEU A 24 8.30 -1.83 10.91
N ARG A 25 8.51 -2.74 11.87
CA ARG A 25 8.26 -2.46 13.30
C ARG A 25 9.17 -1.36 13.84
N GLU A 26 10.45 -1.43 13.52
CA GLU A 26 11.42 -0.40 13.91
C GLU A 26 11.09 0.96 13.29
N ALA A 27 10.71 1.00 12.02
CA ALA A 27 10.30 2.24 11.37
C ALA A 27 9.02 2.82 11.99
N MET A 28 8.05 1.98 12.37
CA MET A 28 6.85 2.42 13.08
C MET A 28 7.20 3.03 14.45
N ALA A 29 8.12 2.42 15.19
CA ALA A 29 8.61 2.96 16.47
C ALA A 29 9.32 4.31 16.29
N ASN A 30 10.01 4.49 15.17
CA ASN A 30 10.79 5.68 14.84
C ASN A 30 10.08 6.63 13.86
N ARG A 31 8.76 6.53 13.69
CA ARG A 31 7.99 7.35 12.73
C ARG A 31 8.18 8.86 12.93
N GLY A 32 8.36 9.30 14.18
CA GLY A 32 8.60 10.70 14.51
C GLY A 32 9.92 11.23 13.95
N TRP A 33 10.95 10.36 13.88
CA TRP A 33 12.20 10.71 13.21
C TRP A 33 12.01 10.83 11.70
N ILE A 34 11.29 9.89 11.05
CA ILE A 34 10.98 9.96 9.61
C ILE A 34 10.22 11.26 9.31
N ASP A 35 9.20 11.60 10.11
CA ASP A 35 8.45 12.85 9.99
C ASP A 35 9.34 14.09 10.10
N SER A 36 10.34 14.06 10.99
CA SER A 36 11.27 15.17 11.18
C SER A 36 12.12 15.47 9.94
N LEU A 37 12.33 14.49 9.04
CA LEU A 37 13.08 14.69 7.80
C LEU A 37 12.38 15.65 6.81
N SER A 38 11.07 15.83 6.95
CA SER A 38 10.31 16.80 6.15
C SER A 38 10.39 18.24 6.69
N ARG A 39 10.82 18.40 7.96
CA ARG A 39 10.87 19.69 8.64
C ARG A 39 12.17 20.42 8.32
N GLY A 40 12.10 21.72 8.12
CA GLY A 40 13.29 22.54 7.86
C GLY A 40 13.77 22.55 6.41
N MET A 41 13.07 21.91 5.49
CA MET A 41 13.36 21.92 4.05
C MET A 41 12.79 23.19 3.40
N MET A 42 13.32 24.35 3.78
CA MET A 42 12.87 25.67 3.27
C MET A 42 13.75 26.24 2.16
N GLY A 43 14.74 25.49 1.63
CA GLY A 43 15.95 26.07 1.09
C GLY A 43 16.08 26.26 -0.41
N GLU A 44 15.43 25.52 -1.30
CA GLU A 44 15.73 25.61 -2.75
C GLU A 44 14.50 25.76 -3.63
N GLY A 45 13.69 26.79 -3.42
CA GLY A 45 12.66 27.18 -4.41
C GLY A 45 11.68 26.07 -4.85
N VAL A 46 10.72 26.43 -5.69
CA VAL A 46 9.60 25.55 -6.13
C VAL A 46 10.06 24.27 -6.86
N ARG A 47 11.28 24.23 -7.39
CA ARG A 47 11.83 23.08 -8.14
C ARG A 47 12.99 22.35 -7.44
N GLY A 48 13.22 22.63 -6.15
CA GLY A 48 14.18 21.91 -5.30
C GLY A 48 13.71 20.50 -4.91
N TYR A 49 14.45 19.83 -4.04
CA TYR A 49 14.06 18.53 -3.48
C TYR A 49 13.13 18.67 -2.27
N GLY A 50 13.00 19.84 -1.67
CA GLY A 50 12.15 20.06 -0.49
C GLY A 50 10.70 19.56 -0.65
N PRO A 51 9.97 19.93 -1.71
CA PRO A 51 8.64 19.41 -1.97
C PRO A 51 8.60 17.88 -2.15
N LEU A 52 9.59 17.32 -2.86
CA LEU A 52 9.71 15.87 -3.07
C LEU A 52 9.96 15.12 -1.76
N ILE A 53 10.82 15.64 -0.89
CA ILE A 53 11.10 15.07 0.44
C ILE A 53 9.84 15.06 1.28
N ARG A 54 9.10 16.17 1.33
CA ARG A 54 7.85 16.25 2.10
C ARG A 54 6.83 15.21 1.65
N GLU A 55 6.60 15.13 0.35
CA GLU A 55 5.62 14.18 -0.20
C GLU A 55 6.09 12.72 0.00
N TYR A 56 7.40 12.46 -0.14
CA TYR A 56 7.96 11.14 0.13
C TYR A 56 7.77 10.72 1.59
N VAL A 57 8.03 11.62 2.53
CA VAL A 57 7.79 11.38 3.96
C VAL A 57 6.31 11.10 4.22
N HIS A 58 5.40 11.91 3.65
CA HIS A 58 3.95 11.68 3.78
C HIS A 58 3.55 10.30 3.26
N PHE A 59 4.07 9.89 2.11
CA PHE A 59 3.83 8.56 1.57
C PHE A 59 4.36 7.45 2.49
N LEU A 60 5.61 7.54 2.97
CA LEU A 60 6.19 6.54 3.86
C LEU A 60 5.42 6.44 5.19
N LEU A 61 4.95 7.55 5.74
CA LEU A 61 4.12 7.55 6.94
C LEU A 61 2.75 6.91 6.69
N ALA A 62 2.16 7.12 5.51
CA ALA A 62 0.93 6.44 5.11
C ALA A 62 1.14 4.93 4.96
N LYS A 63 2.24 4.50 4.32
CA LYS A 63 2.65 3.09 4.24
C LYS A 63 2.78 2.46 5.63
N LEU A 64 3.49 3.11 6.55
CA LEU A 64 3.65 2.61 7.90
C LEU A 64 2.32 2.53 8.66
N SER A 65 1.41 3.49 8.42
CA SER A 65 0.06 3.46 9.00
C SER A 65 -0.75 2.27 8.48
N PHE A 66 -0.67 1.99 7.17
CA PHE A 66 -1.28 0.81 6.57
C PHE A 66 -0.78 -0.49 7.20
N HIS A 67 0.54 -0.70 7.26
CA HIS A 67 1.10 -1.92 7.87
C HIS A 67 0.85 -2.04 9.38
N LYS A 68 0.52 -0.94 10.05
CA LYS A 68 0.06 -0.99 11.45
C LYS A 68 -1.36 -1.54 11.57
N GLN A 69 -2.23 -1.19 10.63
CA GLN A 69 -3.62 -1.65 10.58
C GLN A 69 -3.73 -3.06 9.99
N HIS A 70 -2.86 -3.38 9.04
CA HIS A 70 -2.81 -4.64 8.29
C HIS A 70 -1.46 -5.34 8.46
N PRO A 71 -1.16 -5.89 9.66
CA PRO A 71 0.13 -6.50 9.97
C PRO A 71 0.41 -7.80 9.21
N GLU A 72 -0.60 -8.37 8.56
CA GLU A 72 -0.51 -9.55 7.70
C GLU A 72 0.23 -9.31 6.39
N PHE A 73 0.30 -8.06 5.92
CA PHE A 73 1.03 -7.70 4.71
C PHE A 73 2.52 -7.54 4.97
N ASN A 74 3.34 -8.12 4.11
CA ASN A 74 4.77 -7.82 4.08
C ASN A 74 5.07 -6.47 3.40
N GLY A 75 6.33 -6.07 3.40
CA GLY A 75 6.75 -4.76 2.88
C GLY A 75 6.52 -4.56 1.37
N THR A 76 6.36 -5.65 0.59
CA THR A 76 6.11 -5.64 -0.86
C THR A 76 4.64 -5.80 -1.21
N PHE A 77 3.75 -5.84 -0.21
CA PHE A 77 2.32 -6.14 -0.37
C PHE A 77 2.05 -7.52 -0.96
N GLU A 78 3.00 -8.44 -0.85
CA GLU A 78 2.72 -9.84 -1.11
C GLU A 78 1.79 -10.37 0.00
N TYR A 79 0.86 -11.20 -0.41
CA TYR A 79 -0.11 -11.82 0.49
C TYR A 79 -0.04 -13.33 0.32
N GLU A 80 -0.35 -14.03 1.39
CA GLU A 80 -0.52 -15.47 1.35
C GLU A 80 -1.97 -15.80 0.97
N GLU A 81 -2.18 -16.93 0.34
CA GLU A 81 -3.49 -17.37 -0.17
C GLU A 81 -4.58 -17.40 0.91
N TYR A 82 -4.20 -17.66 2.17
CA TYR A 82 -5.15 -17.66 3.28
C TYR A 82 -5.76 -16.28 3.61
N ILE A 83 -5.09 -15.17 3.27
CA ILE A 83 -5.63 -13.80 3.46
C ILE A 83 -6.84 -13.60 2.54
N SER A 84 -6.75 -14.10 1.30
CA SER A 84 -7.91 -14.15 0.39
C SER A 84 -9.08 -14.94 0.97
N LEU A 85 -8.80 -16.04 1.67
CA LEU A 85 -9.82 -16.88 2.30
C LEU A 85 -10.51 -16.18 3.48
N LYS A 86 -9.80 -15.38 4.28
CA LYS A 86 -10.42 -14.57 5.35
C LYS A 86 -11.46 -13.61 4.80
N ALA A 87 -11.15 -12.90 3.74
CA ALA A 87 -12.08 -11.97 3.09
C ALA A 87 -13.29 -12.66 2.44
N ILE A 88 -13.22 -13.95 2.18
CA ILE A 88 -14.36 -14.75 1.72
C ILE A 88 -15.38 -14.91 2.86
N HIS A 89 -14.94 -14.99 4.11
CA HIS A 89 -15.84 -15.13 5.26
C HIS A 89 -16.47 -13.82 5.70
N ASP A 90 -15.78 -12.69 5.51
CA ASP A 90 -16.35 -11.34 5.72
C ASP A 90 -16.02 -10.42 4.54
N PRO A 91 -16.97 -10.21 3.63
CA PRO A 91 -16.81 -9.29 2.51
C PRO A 91 -16.50 -7.84 2.92
N ASN A 92 -16.92 -7.41 4.14
CA ASN A 92 -16.68 -6.05 4.60
C ASN A 92 -15.20 -5.83 4.91
N GLU A 93 -14.53 -6.78 5.58
CA GLU A 93 -13.08 -6.72 5.80
C GLU A 93 -12.32 -6.62 4.49
N GLY A 94 -12.73 -7.38 3.47
CA GLY A 94 -12.14 -7.30 2.13
C GLY A 94 -12.31 -5.92 1.49
N TYR A 95 -13.49 -5.31 1.63
CA TYR A 95 -13.76 -3.96 1.13
C TYR A 95 -12.94 -2.88 1.85
N GLU A 96 -12.81 -2.97 3.17
CA GLU A 96 -12.00 -2.04 3.96
C GLU A 96 -10.52 -2.13 3.53
N THR A 97 -9.99 -3.34 3.43
CA THR A 97 -8.61 -3.55 2.97
C THR A 97 -8.38 -2.99 1.56
N ILE A 98 -9.30 -3.22 0.62
CA ILE A 98 -9.22 -2.65 -0.73
C ILE A 98 -9.25 -1.12 -0.68
N THR A 99 -10.12 -0.53 0.13
CA THR A 99 -10.23 0.92 0.27
C THR A 99 -8.95 1.54 0.81
N ASP A 100 -8.34 0.92 1.83
CA ASP A 100 -7.07 1.37 2.40
C ASP A 100 -5.92 1.26 1.39
N LEU A 101 -5.87 0.17 0.61
CA LEU A 101 -4.89 0.01 -0.46
C LEU A 101 -5.09 1.01 -1.60
N MET A 102 -6.32 1.31 -1.98
CA MET A 102 -6.63 2.35 -2.97
C MET A 102 -6.20 3.73 -2.49
N THR A 103 -6.41 4.02 -1.21
CA THR A 103 -5.95 5.26 -0.58
C THR A 103 -4.42 5.38 -0.63
N LEU A 104 -3.71 4.28 -0.40
CA LEU A 104 -2.25 4.24 -0.53
C LEU A 104 -1.81 4.39 -1.99
N GLN A 105 -2.51 3.77 -2.93
CA GLN A 105 -2.26 3.92 -4.36
C GLN A 105 -2.43 5.37 -4.83
N ASP A 106 -3.42 6.10 -4.31
CA ASP A 106 -3.59 7.53 -4.60
C ASP A 106 -2.40 8.37 -4.12
N LYS A 107 -1.81 8.01 -2.98
CA LYS A 107 -0.57 8.64 -2.50
C LYS A 107 0.62 8.39 -3.41
N ILE A 108 0.75 7.17 -3.93
CA ILE A 108 1.77 6.82 -4.94
C ILE A 108 1.59 7.68 -6.19
N ASP A 109 0.36 7.78 -6.70
CA ASP A 109 0.03 8.55 -7.91
C ASP A 109 0.32 10.05 -7.72
N GLN A 110 -0.06 10.63 -6.58
CA GLN A 110 0.23 12.02 -6.22
C GLN A 110 1.74 12.28 -6.21
N PHE A 111 2.51 11.42 -5.57
CA PHE A 111 3.95 11.57 -5.49
C PHE A 111 4.62 11.37 -6.85
N GLN A 112 4.19 10.39 -7.63
CA GLN A 112 4.66 10.19 -9.00
C GLN A 112 4.43 11.44 -9.87
N LYS A 113 3.25 12.03 -9.85
CA LYS A 113 2.93 13.27 -10.58
C LYS A 113 3.83 14.42 -10.14
N LEU A 114 4.10 14.52 -8.83
CA LEU A 114 5.01 15.52 -8.30
C LEU A 114 6.45 15.32 -8.81
N ILE A 115 6.95 14.08 -8.83
CA ILE A 115 8.29 13.75 -9.37
C ILE A 115 8.40 14.22 -10.82
N PHE A 116 7.42 13.90 -11.67
CA PHE A 116 7.44 14.32 -13.08
C PHE A 116 7.34 15.83 -13.25
N SER A 117 6.57 16.52 -12.44
CA SER A 117 6.46 17.98 -12.47
C SER A 117 7.77 18.70 -12.11
N HIS A 118 8.68 18.00 -11.40
CA HIS A 118 9.98 18.51 -10.99
C HIS A 118 11.11 18.14 -11.94
N PHE A 119 10.81 17.53 -13.09
CA PHE A 119 11.84 17.25 -14.09
C PHE A 119 12.45 18.52 -14.64
N ARG A 120 13.76 18.52 -14.77
CA ARG A 120 14.53 19.61 -15.37
C ARG A 120 14.70 19.35 -16.87
N HIS A 121 14.50 20.37 -17.69
CA HIS A 121 14.75 20.29 -19.12
C HIS A 121 16.25 20.21 -19.44
N ILE A 122 17.08 20.76 -18.57
CA ILE A 122 18.54 20.76 -18.67
C ILE A 122 19.11 20.12 -17.40
N GLY A 123 19.92 19.09 -17.56
CA GLY A 123 20.55 18.37 -16.46
C GLY A 123 19.97 16.98 -16.22
N SER A 124 20.57 16.25 -15.29
CA SER A 124 20.17 14.88 -14.96
C SER A 124 18.94 14.87 -14.04
N ASN A 125 17.97 14.02 -14.38
CA ASN A 125 16.83 13.68 -13.54
C ASN A 125 16.97 12.30 -12.83
N GLU A 126 18.11 11.64 -12.97
CA GLU A 126 18.33 10.28 -12.46
C GLU A 126 17.96 10.10 -10.99
N CYS A 127 18.40 11.04 -10.14
CA CYS A 127 18.09 10.98 -8.72
C CYS A 127 16.57 11.11 -8.43
N ARG A 128 15.82 11.86 -9.25
CA ARG A 128 14.36 11.97 -9.13
C ARG A 128 13.66 10.70 -9.62
N ILE A 129 14.12 10.18 -10.76
CA ILE A 129 13.62 8.95 -11.36
C ILE A 129 13.85 7.74 -10.44
N SER A 130 14.97 7.70 -9.72
CA SER A 130 15.29 6.56 -8.85
C SER A 130 14.26 6.33 -7.73
N ALA A 131 13.50 7.33 -7.33
CA ALA A 131 12.38 7.17 -6.41
C ALA A 131 11.18 6.42 -7.00
N LEU A 132 11.04 6.42 -8.34
CA LEU A 132 9.95 5.70 -9.01
C LEU A 132 10.14 4.17 -8.91
N VAL A 133 11.37 3.68 -8.79
CA VAL A 133 11.64 2.23 -8.75
C VAL A 133 10.89 1.54 -7.61
N PRO A 134 11.06 1.93 -6.34
CA PRO A 134 10.30 1.33 -5.26
C PRO A 134 8.80 1.64 -5.33
N LEU A 135 8.39 2.81 -5.83
CA LEU A 135 6.97 3.16 -5.98
C LEU A 135 6.25 2.25 -6.98
N VAL A 136 6.89 1.94 -8.13
CA VAL A 136 6.33 1.03 -9.12
C VAL A 136 6.22 -0.38 -8.58
N ALA A 137 7.22 -0.85 -7.84
CA ALA A 137 7.17 -2.17 -7.20
C ALA A 137 6.00 -2.28 -6.21
N GLU A 138 5.76 -1.24 -5.39
CA GLU A 138 4.60 -1.20 -4.48
C GLU A 138 3.27 -1.16 -5.22
N SER A 139 3.14 -0.27 -6.20
CA SER A 139 1.93 -0.17 -7.01
C SER A 139 1.58 -1.52 -7.66
N TYR A 140 2.58 -2.27 -8.11
CA TYR A 140 2.38 -3.60 -8.68
C TYR A 140 1.89 -4.61 -7.61
N GLY A 141 2.48 -4.61 -6.42
CA GLY A 141 2.04 -5.47 -5.30
C GLY A 141 0.59 -5.18 -4.89
N ILE A 142 0.25 -3.90 -4.73
CA ILE A 142 -1.10 -3.43 -4.43
C ILE A 142 -2.10 -3.89 -5.53
N TYR A 143 -1.75 -3.68 -6.81
CA TYR A 143 -2.57 -4.12 -7.94
C TYR A 143 -2.83 -5.63 -7.94
N LYS A 144 -1.79 -6.43 -7.73
CA LYS A 144 -1.91 -7.89 -7.66
C LYS A 144 -2.89 -8.31 -6.57
N PHE A 145 -2.74 -7.74 -5.38
CA PHE A 145 -3.63 -8.05 -4.26
C PHE A 145 -5.08 -7.66 -4.56
N ILE A 146 -5.33 -6.41 -4.94
CA ILE A 146 -6.69 -5.91 -5.22
C ILE A 146 -7.37 -6.77 -6.30
N THR A 147 -6.66 -7.07 -7.38
CA THR A 147 -7.20 -7.88 -8.48
C THR A 147 -7.55 -9.29 -8.02
N SER A 148 -6.72 -9.92 -7.21
CA SER A 148 -6.96 -11.25 -6.65
C SER A 148 -8.14 -11.25 -5.68
N MET A 149 -8.20 -10.26 -4.79
CA MET A 149 -9.28 -10.11 -3.83
C MET A 149 -10.64 -9.89 -4.51
N LEU A 150 -10.71 -8.99 -5.49
CA LEU A 150 -11.95 -8.76 -6.24
C LEU A 150 -12.40 -10.01 -6.99
N ARG A 151 -11.47 -10.78 -7.55
CA ARG A 151 -11.78 -12.05 -8.20
C ARG A 151 -12.35 -13.07 -7.22
N ALA A 152 -11.75 -13.21 -6.04
CA ALA A 152 -12.22 -14.09 -4.98
C ALA A 152 -13.63 -13.70 -4.51
N MET A 153 -13.87 -12.42 -4.24
CA MET A 153 -15.19 -11.91 -3.82
C MET A 153 -16.26 -12.12 -4.89
N HIS A 154 -15.92 -11.96 -6.17
CA HIS A 154 -16.85 -12.23 -7.27
C HIS A 154 -17.18 -13.72 -7.38
N SER A 155 -16.21 -14.61 -7.24
CA SER A 155 -16.42 -16.06 -7.31
C SER A 155 -17.30 -16.57 -6.15
N CYS A 156 -17.16 -16.02 -4.95
CA CYS A 156 -18.00 -16.40 -3.80
C CYS A 156 -19.46 -15.98 -3.99
N ARG A 157 -19.73 -14.84 -4.63
CA ARG A 157 -21.10 -14.44 -4.96
C ARG A 157 -21.81 -15.39 -5.93
N SER A 158 -21.07 -16.02 -6.84
CA SER A 158 -21.64 -16.96 -7.81
C SER A 158 -21.95 -18.33 -7.21
N LEU A 159 -21.38 -18.67 -6.04
CA LEU A 159 -21.65 -19.93 -5.32
C LEU A 159 -22.77 -19.82 -4.28
N SER A 160 -23.19 -18.62 -3.92
CA SER A 160 -24.24 -18.37 -2.92
C SER A 160 -25.66 -18.79 -3.34
N PRO A 161 -26.08 -18.87 -4.62
CA PRO A 161 -27.40 -19.39 -4.99
C PRO A 161 -27.60 -20.87 -4.68
N CYS A 162 -26.52 -21.66 -4.61
CA CYS A 162 -26.63 -23.11 -4.43
C CYS A 162 -26.83 -23.56 -2.98
N LEU A 163 -26.61 -22.69 -1.99
CA LEU A 163 -26.76 -23.04 -0.57
C LEU A 163 -28.15 -22.68 0.00
N HIS A 164 -28.98 -21.94 -0.73
CA HIS A 164 -30.32 -21.58 -0.26
C HIS A 164 -31.41 -22.59 -0.68
N GLU A 165 -31.13 -23.51 -1.57
CA GLU A 165 -32.13 -24.55 -2.01
C GLU A 165 -32.02 -25.85 -1.21
N GLY A 166 -31.06 -26.02 -0.34
CA GLY A 166 -30.85 -27.27 0.43
C GLY A 166 -31.59 -27.38 1.78
N PHE A 167 -32.33 -26.34 2.23
CA PHE A 167 -32.88 -26.34 3.59
C PHE A 167 -34.42 -26.31 3.70
N LEU A 168 -35.14 -26.54 2.63
CA LEU A 168 -36.62 -26.66 2.66
C LEU A 168 -37.04 -27.90 1.93
N LEU A 169 -36.99 -29.08 2.56
CA LEU A 169 -37.89 -30.21 2.32
C LEU A 169 -37.59 -31.32 3.33
N THR A 170 -38.10 -31.21 4.55
CA THR A 170 -38.48 -32.40 5.33
C THR A 170 -40.01 -32.49 5.35
N PRO A 171 -40.64 -33.45 4.71
CA PRO A 171 -42.07 -33.67 4.89
C PRO A 171 -42.30 -34.23 6.28
N PHE A 172 -43.20 -33.57 7.00
CA PHE A 172 -43.76 -34.05 8.24
C PHE A 172 -44.56 -35.31 7.94
N SER A 173 -44.03 -36.49 8.30
CA SER A 173 -44.76 -37.75 8.19
C SER A 173 -45.57 -37.95 9.46
N ASP A 174 -46.86 -38.02 9.21
CA ASP A 174 -47.98 -38.36 10.06
C ASP A 174 -47.75 -39.63 10.86
N ARG A 175 -48.11 -39.61 12.16
CA ARG A 175 -48.25 -40.80 12.98
C ARG A 175 -49.71 -41.02 13.32
N ARG A 176 -50.16 -42.15 12.94
CA ARG A 176 -51.23 -42.87 13.63
C ARG A 176 -50.65 -43.83 14.65
#